data_8d411f917587cc633ba1afb4ecaff40a
#
_entry.id   8d411f917587cc633ba1afb4ecaff40a
#
_cell.length_a   1.000
_cell.length_b   1.000
_cell.length_c   1.000
_cell.angle_alpha   90.00
_cell.angle_beta   90.00
_cell.angle_gamma   90.00
#
_symmetry.space_group_name_H-M   'P 1'
#
loop_
_entity.id
_entity.type
_entity.pdbx_description
1 polymer ?
#
loop_
_entity_poly.entity_id
_entity_poly.type
_entity_poly.pdbx_seq_one_letter_code
_entity_poly.pdbx_strand_id
1 'polypeptide(L)'
;IYGVKLLRVQGAYDMLYSESLRLGEERGIYFMNSDVPFRAAGSRTISFEIAEDLGFSVPDWVVVPTSAGGNIRGIINGFEDLLKSGMTDRMPRFLCAQAAGCSPIATAFAAGAGKVSRFPSPHTIAHAIENPFPPSGNRTLSELRKYSSVAVSVSEEEIVKAQADMAHRGLFGQPASCVPLACLRKARAEGTVAEGQTAVLVMTGSGLKYTAAFAAHRLNWVDCSLEELGEKLK
;
A
#
# COMPACT_ATOMS: atom_id res chain seq x y z
N ILE A 1 20.30 1.05 19.08
CA ILE A 1 20.99 2.34 18.91
C ILE A 1 20.40 3.38 19.87
N TYR A 2 19.07 3.47 19.97
CA TYR A 2 18.36 4.49 20.78
C TYR A 2 18.05 4.05 22.22
N GLY A 3 18.64 2.95 22.71
CA GLY A 3 18.46 2.47 24.08
C GLY A 3 17.05 1.95 24.42
N VAL A 4 16.25 1.62 23.42
CA VAL A 4 14.88 1.09 23.61
C VAL A 4 14.90 -0.39 23.99
N LYS A 5 13.91 -0.82 24.77
CA LYS A 5 13.67 -2.25 25.01
C LYS A 5 12.99 -2.86 23.79
N LEU A 6 13.68 -3.78 23.11
CA LEU A 6 13.16 -4.47 21.91
C LEU A 6 12.62 -5.85 22.30
N LEU A 7 11.36 -6.10 21.95
CA LEU A 7 10.73 -7.41 22.12
C LEU A 7 10.39 -7.99 20.74
N ARG A 8 10.94 -9.18 20.43
CA ARG A 8 10.62 -9.94 19.23
C ARG A 8 9.58 -11.00 19.56
N VAL A 9 8.34 -10.76 19.12
CA VAL A 9 7.21 -11.64 19.42
C VAL A 9 7.02 -12.65 18.30
N GLN A 10 6.83 -13.94 18.67
CA GLN A 10 6.45 -14.99 17.74
C GLN A 10 4.94 -15.00 17.56
N GLY A 11 4.45 -15.15 16.31
CA GLY A 11 3.03 -15.26 16.03
C GLY A 11 2.57 -14.35 14.87
N ALA A 12 1.28 -14.40 14.58
CA ALA A 12 0.66 -13.60 13.52
C ALA A 12 0.46 -12.14 13.96
N TYR A 13 0.64 -11.21 13.03
CA TYR A 13 0.58 -9.77 13.30
C TYR A 13 -0.76 -9.31 13.86
N ASP A 14 -1.86 -9.84 13.37
CA ASP A 14 -3.22 -9.49 13.84
C ASP A 14 -3.49 -9.94 15.30
N MET A 15 -2.91 -11.06 15.71
CA MET A 15 -2.95 -11.51 17.11
C MET A 15 -2.10 -10.59 18.01
N LEU A 16 -0.90 -10.23 17.55
CA LEU A 16 -0.04 -9.28 18.25
C LEU A 16 -0.75 -7.92 18.39
N TYR A 17 -1.44 -7.48 17.34
CA TYR A 17 -2.21 -6.23 17.36
C TYR A 17 -3.27 -6.24 18.48
N SER A 18 -4.11 -7.25 18.51
CA SER A 18 -5.20 -7.36 19.49
C SER A 18 -4.67 -7.46 20.93
N GLU A 19 -3.63 -8.28 21.13
CA GLU A 19 -3.02 -8.46 22.44
C GLU A 19 -2.31 -7.22 22.96
N SER A 20 -1.63 -6.48 22.06
CA SER A 20 -0.98 -5.22 22.45
C SER A 20 -1.98 -4.14 22.89
N LEU A 21 -3.16 -4.06 22.29
CA LEU A 21 -4.23 -3.18 22.76
C LEU A 21 -4.71 -3.55 24.15
N ARG A 22 -5.02 -4.83 24.37
CA ARG A 22 -5.45 -5.35 25.68
C ARG A 22 -4.43 -5.07 26.78
N LEU A 23 -3.16 -5.41 26.54
CA LEU A 23 -2.08 -5.16 27.49
C LEU A 23 -1.82 -3.66 27.70
N GLY A 24 -2.04 -2.84 26.67
CA GLY A 24 -1.94 -1.39 26.76
C GLY A 24 -2.93 -0.82 27.77
N GLU A 25 -4.19 -1.22 27.67
CA GLU A 25 -5.24 -0.83 28.62
C GLU A 25 -4.92 -1.30 30.05
N GLU A 26 -4.56 -2.57 30.22
CA GLU A 26 -4.28 -3.14 31.55
C GLU A 26 -3.06 -2.52 32.23
N ARG A 27 -2.06 -2.07 31.48
CA ARG A 27 -0.78 -1.60 32.01
C ARG A 27 -0.55 -0.09 31.88
N GLY A 28 -1.52 0.65 31.36
CA GLY A 28 -1.40 2.08 31.11
C GLY A 28 -0.34 2.43 30.05
N ILE A 29 -0.10 1.55 29.06
CA ILE A 29 0.84 1.75 27.97
C ILE A 29 0.09 2.20 26.74
N TYR A 30 0.44 3.35 26.17
CA TYR A 30 -0.12 3.78 24.89
C TYR A 30 0.56 3.08 23.73
N PHE A 31 -0.16 2.18 23.07
CA PHE A 31 0.32 1.52 21.86
C PHE A 31 0.06 2.36 20.62
N MET A 32 1.10 2.88 20.00
CA MET A 32 1.05 3.57 18.70
C MET A 32 0.95 2.55 17.57
N ASN A 33 -0.26 2.02 17.38
CA ASN A 33 -0.53 0.99 16.39
C ASN A 33 -1.19 1.53 15.11
N SER A 34 -1.47 0.62 14.15
CA SER A 34 -1.91 0.99 12.79
C SER A 34 -3.26 1.69 12.70
N ASP A 35 -4.13 1.55 13.70
CA ASP A 35 -5.52 2.06 13.67
C ASP A 35 -5.81 3.12 14.74
N VAL A 36 -4.77 3.68 15.37
CA VAL A 36 -4.98 4.78 16.31
C VAL A 36 -5.35 6.07 15.57
N PRO A 37 -6.25 6.90 16.14
CA PRO A 37 -6.78 8.11 15.48
C PRO A 37 -5.70 9.07 15.00
N PHE A 38 -4.66 9.30 15.79
CA PHE A 38 -3.56 10.21 15.44
C PHE A 38 -2.73 9.73 14.25
N ARG A 39 -2.57 8.41 14.08
CA ARG A 39 -1.86 7.87 12.92
C ARG A 39 -2.68 8.05 11.64
N ALA A 40 -3.98 7.79 11.69
CA ALA A 40 -4.88 8.07 10.58
C ALA A 40 -4.95 9.57 10.26
N ALA A 41 -4.93 10.43 11.28
CA ALA A 41 -4.87 11.88 11.10
C ALA A 41 -3.55 12.31 10.42
N GLY A 42 -2.40 11.73 10.80
CA GLY A 42 -1.12 12.00 10.14
C GLY A 42 -1.12 11.64 8.66
N SER A 43 -1.80 10.55 8.27
CA SER A 43 -1.88 10.14 6.86
C SER A 43 -2.71 11.08 5.97
N ARG A 44 -3.45 12.05 6.53
CA ARG A 44 -4.17 13.08 5.76
C ARG A 44 -3.21 14.00 5.00
N THR A 45 -1.99 14.21 5.52
CA THR A 45 -1.01 15.11 4.88
C THR A 45 -0.66 14.64 3.47
N ILE A 46 -0.73 13.34 3.19
CA ILE A 46 -0.52 12.80 1.83
C ILE A 46 -1.50 13.43 0.84
N SER A 47 -2.76 13.61 1.22
CA SER A 47 -3.76 14.25 0.35
C SER A 47 -3.48 15.73 0.15
N PHE A 48 -2.99 16.41 1.17
CA PHE A 48 -2.64 17.83 1.11
C PHE A 48 -1.43 18.03 0.19
N GLU A 49 -0.40 17.19 0.33
CA GLU A 49 0.77 17.20 -0.55
C GLU A 49 0.38 16.88 -2.01
N ILE A 50 -0.47 15.86 -2.25
CA ILE A 50 -0.97 15.55 -3.60
C ILE A 50 -1.72 16.75 -4.20
N ALA A 51 -2.60 17.40 -3.41
CA ALA A 51 -3.36 18.54 -3.88
C ALA A 51 -2.46 19.74 -4.18
N GLU A 52 -1.51 20.03 -3.31
CA GLU A 52 -0.54 21.13 -3.49
C GLU A 52 0.32 20.92 -4.73
N ASP A 53 0.91 19.74 -4.90
CA ASP A 53 1.75 19.38 -6.05
C ASP A 53 0.98 19.44 -7.39
N LEU A 54 -0.33 19.19 -7.36
CA LEU A 54 -1.20 19.28 -8.53
C LEU A 54 -1.91 20.64 -8.68
N GLY A 55 -1.48 21.66 -7.94
CA GLY A 55 -2.10 22.98 -7.98
C GLY A 55 -3.59 22.95 -7.61
N PHE A 56 -3.96 22.11 -6.64
CA PHE A 56 -5.32 21.83 -6.17
C PHE A 56 -6.26 21.21 -7.21
N SER A 57 -5.73 20.75 -8.35
CA SER A 57 -6.47 19.90 -9.28
C SER A 57 -6.55 18.48 -8.73
N VAL A 58 -7.76 17.93 -8.64
CA VAL A 58 -7.98 16.58 -8.09
C VAL A 58 -7.70 15.52 -9.16
N PRO A 59 -6.83 14.53 -8.92
CA PRO A 59 -6.63 13.43 -9.85
C PRO A 59 -7.90 12.57 -9.95
N ASP A 60 -8.07 11.81 -11.04
CA ASP A 60 -9.21 10.90 -11.16
C ASP A 60 -9.11 9.72 -10.20
N TRP A 61 -7.88 9.26 -9.95
CA TRP A 61 -7.61 8.13 -9.07
C TRP A 61 -6.45 8.37 -8.12
N VAL A 62 -6.62 7.91 -6.88
CA VAL A 62 -5.51 7.72 -5.92
C VAL A 62 -5.40 6.24 -5.60
N VAL A 63 -4.26 5.63 -5.94
CA VAL A 63 -4.01 4.19 -5.79
C VAL A 63 -3.13 3.96 -4.57
N VAL A 64 -3.66 3.24 -3.58
CA VAL A 64 -3.01 3.11 -2.27
C VAL A 64 -2.75 1.65 -1.91
N PRO A 65 -1.49 1.26 -1.62
CA PRO A 65 -1.19 -0.07 -1.13
C PRO A 65 -1.79 -0.23 0.26
N THR A 66 -2.63 -1.25 0.46
CA THR A 66 -3.50 -1.31 1.63
C THR A 66 -3.27 -2.58 2.45
N SER A 67 -2.81 -2.39 3.68
CA SER A 67 -2.67 -3.39 4.74
C SER A 67 -3.84 -3.28 5.73
N ALA A 68 -3.60 -2.66 6.89
CA ALA A 68 -4.59 -2.44 7.95
C ALA A 68 -5.76 -1.50 7.56
N GLY A 69 -5.61 -0.72 6.49
CA GLY A 69 -6.61 0.23 6.00
C GLY A 69 -6.45 1.66 6.55
N GLY A 70 -5.62 1.88 7.56
CA GLY A 70 -5.45 3.21 8.18
C GLY A 70 -4.91 4.28 7.21
N ASN A 71 -3.97 3.91 6.35
CA ASN A 71 -3.35 4.84 5.40
C ASN A 71 -4.36 5.34 4.35
N ILE A 72 -5.02 4.43 3.65
CA ILE A 72 -6.03 4.80 2.63
C ILE A 72 -7.17 5.63 3.25
N ARG A 73 -7.61 5.30 4.46
CA ARG A 73 -8.63 6.09 5.19
C ARG A 73 -8.14 7.48 5.55
N GLY A 74 -6.89 7.61 5.98
CA GLY A 74 -6.28 8.92 6.22
C GLY A 74 -6.29 9.78 4.96
N ILE A 75 -5.90 9.20 3.82
CA ILE A 75 -5.91 9.88 2.53
C ILE A 75 -7.34 10.28 2.11
N ILE A 76 -8.33 9.38 2.25
CA ILE A 76 -9.73 9.71 1.98
C ILE A 76 -10.19 10.90 2.84
N ASN A 77 -9.93 10.84 4.14
CA ASN A 77 -10.30 11.91 5.07
C ASN A 77 -9.62 13.25 4.73
N GLY A 78 -8.37 13.21 4.26
CA GLY A 78 -7.66 14.42 3.83
C GLY A 78 -8.30 15.08 2.61
N PHE A 79 -8.72 14.30 1.61
CA PHE A 79 -9.48 14.83 0.47
C PHE A 79 -10.88 15.31 0.88
N GLU A 80 -11.54 14.65 1.86
CA GLU A 80 -12.78 15.18 2.44
C GLU A 80 -12.59 16.55 3.11
N ASP A 81 -11.48 16.73 3.83
CA ASP A 81 -11.18 18.00 4.47
C ASP A 81 -10.91 19.10 3.43
N LEU A 82 -10.16 18.80 2.36
CA LEU A 82 -9.94 19.72 1.24
C LEU A 82 -11.23 20.11 0.54
N LEU A 83 -12.11 19.15 0.28
CA LEU A 83 -13.43 19.41 -0.33
C LEU A 83 -14.31 20.27 0.59
N LYS A 84 -14.40 19.95 1.89
CA LYS A 84 -15.18 20.70 2.87
C LYS A 84 -14.68 22.12 3.07
N SER A 85 -13.38 22.35 2.95
CA SER A 85 -12.78 23.69 3.04
C SER A 85 -12.90 24.50 1.73
N GLY A 86 -13.42 23.90 0.66
CA GLY A 86 -13.52 24.54 -0.64
C GLY A 86 -12.19 24.69 -1.38
N MET A 87 -11.14 24.01 -0.92
CA MET A 87 -9.83 24.02 -1.59
C MET A 87 -9.81 23.14 -2.83
N THR A 88 -10.68 22.13 -2.90
CA THR A 88 -10.91 21.30 -4.08
C THR A 88 -12.41 21.25 -4.39
N ASP A 89 -12.77 20.93 -5.63
CA ASP A 89 -14.16 20.91 -6.13
C ASP A 89 -14.78 19.51 -6.13
N ARG A 90 -13.98 18.47 -5.98
CA ARG A 90 -14.44 17.07 -6.02
C ARG A 90 -13.56 16.13 -5.18
N MET A 91 -14.02 14.91 -5.00
CA MET A 91 -13.24 13.80 -4.47
C MET A 91 -12.60 13.01 -5.62
N PRO A 92 -11.36 12.49 -5.45
CA PRO A 92 -10.87 11.46 -6.35
C PRO A 92 -11.59 10.13 -6.10
N ARG A 93 -11.52 9.21 -7.05
CA ARG A 93 -11.79 7.79 -6.77
C ARG A 93 -10.54 7.15 -6.19
N PHE A 94 -10.75 6.14 -5.37
CA PHE A 94 -9.65 5.42 -4.72
C PHE A 94 -9.56 3.99 -5.25
N LEU A 95 -8.34 3.51 -5.42
CA LEU A 95 -8.08 2.12 -5.68
C LEU A 95 -7.32 1.52 -4.50
N CYS A 96 -8.00 0.68 -3.73
CA CYS A 96 -7.41 -0.12 -2.67
C CYS A 96 -6.60 -1.25 -3.32
N ALA A 97 -5.27 -1.17 -3.25
CA ALA A 97 -4.37 -2.10 -3.91
C ALA A 97 -3.85 -3.16 -2.92
N GLN A 98 -4.09 -4.43 -3.22
CA GLN A 98 -3.66 -5.56 -2.40
C GLN A 98 -2.94 -6.63 -3.22
N ALA A 99 -2.15 -7.48 -2.55
CA ALA A 99 -1.56 -8.67 -3.16
C ALA A 99 -2.56 -9.83 -3.09
N ALA A 100 -2.68 -10.64 -4.13
CA ALA A 100 -3.64 -11.75 -4.19
C ALA A 100 -3.41 -12.78 -3.07
N GLY A 101 -2.15 -12.97 -2.65
CA GLY A 101 -1.79 -13.85 -1.54
C GLY A 101 -2.23 -13.35 -0.15
N CYS A 102 -2.69 -12.07 -0.03
CA CYS A 102 -3.32 -11.53 1.17
C CYS A 102 -4.20 -10.31 0.80
N SER A 103 -5.45 -10.57 0.37
CA SER A 103 -6.34 -9.55 -0.19
C SER A 103 -7.74 -9.49 0.46
N PRO A 104 -7.85 -9.43 1.79
CA PRO A 104 -9.15 -9.55 2.46
C PRO A 104 -10.16 -8.48 2.06
N ILE A 105 -9.71 -7.23 1.80
CA ILE A 105 -10.61 -6.14 1.39
C ILE A 105 -11.04 -6.32 -0.06
N ALA A 106 -10.11 -6.64 -0.97
CA ALA A 106 -10.44 -6.87 -2.38
C ALA A 106 -11.36 -8.08 -2.56
N THR A 107 -11.14 -9.16 -1.80
CA THR A 107 -12.01 -10.34 -1.77
C THR A 107 -13.44 -9.99 -1.33
N ALA A 108 -13.58 -9.24 -0.23
CA ALA A 108 -14.88 -8.80 0.28
C ALA A 108 -15.57 -7.83 -0.70
N PHE A 109 -14.81 -6.96 -1.35
CA PHE A 109 -15.33 -6.01 -2.33
C PHE A 109 -15.88 -6.73 -3.56
N ALA A 110 -15.11 -7.65 -4.15
CA ALA A 110 -15.51 -8.44 -5.32
C ALA A 110 -16.73 -9.33 -5.04
N ALA A 111 -16.83 -9.87 -3.83
CA ALA A 111 -17.99 -10.67 -3.40
C ALA A 111 -19.23 -9.83 -3.05
N GLY A 112 -19.19 -8.50 -3.12
CA GLY A 112 -20.26 -7.64 -2.66
C GLY A 112 -20.56 -7.73 -1.15
N ALA A 113 -19.65 -8.33 -0.37
CA ALA A 113 -19.84 -8.61 1.05
C ALA A 113 -19.94 -7.33 1.89
N GLY A 114 -20.78 -7.33 2.92
CA GLY A 114 -20.93 -6.19 3.85
C GLY A 114 -19.77 -6.02 4.82
N LYS A 115 -18.99 -7.08 5.04
CA LYS A 115 -17.87 -7.12 5.99
C LYS A 115 -16.67 -7.88 5.42
N VAL A 116 -15.49 -7.50 5.88
CA VAL A 116 -14.24 -8.19 5.58
C VAL A 116 -14.10 -9.40 6.50
N SER A 117 -13.82 -10.56 5.92
CA SER A 117 -13.49 -11.79 6.65
C SER A 117 -11.98 -11.97 6.73
N ARG A 118 -11.52 -12.77 7.70
CA ARG A 118 -10.12 -13.15 7.82
C ARG A 118 -9.68 -13.90 6.55
N PHE A 119 -8.58 -13.46 5.95
CA PHE A 119 -7.98 -14.10 4.79
C PHE A 119 -7.26 -15.40 5.21
N PRO A 120 -7.56 -16.53 4.57
CA PRO A 120 -6.90 -17.80 4.89
C PRO A 120 -5.47 -17.84 4.37
N SER A 121 -4.55 -18.40 5.15
CA SER A 121 -3.17 -18.69 4.72
C SER A 121 -2.48 -17.54 3.97
N PRO A 122 -2.32 -16.36 4.59
CA PRO A 122 -1.71 -15.21 3.94
C PRO A 122 -0.25 -15.49 3.58
N HIS A 123 0.15 -15.17 2.36
CA HIS A 123 1.54 -15.23 1.92
C HIS A 123 1.77 -14.33 0.71
N THR A 124 2.69 -13.38 0.82
CA THR A 124 3.06 -12.47 -0.28
C THR A 124 4.46 -11.89 -0.09
N ILE A 125 5.17 -11.62 -1.19
CA ILE A 125 6.42 -10.83 -1.18
C ILE A 125 6.15 -9.37 -0.77
N ALA A 126 4.93 -8.88 -0.94
CA ALA A 126 4.50 -7.57 -0.48
C ALA A 126 4.24 -7.56 1.04
N HIS A 127 5.19 -8.07 1.80
CA HIS A 127 5.08 -8.36 3.24
C HIS A 127 4.56 -7.19 4.07
N ALA A 128 4.91 -5.94 3.73
CA ALA A 128 4.45 -4.75 4.46
C ALA A 128 2.93 -4.51 4.37
N ILE A 129 2.22 -5.19 3.47
CA ILE A 129 0.76 -5.16 3.37
C ILE A 129 0.10 -6.52 3.64
N GLU A 130 0.86 -7.52 4.09
CA GLU A 130 0.35 -8.81 4.50
C GLU A 130 -0.38 -8.71 5.85
N ASN A 131 -1.67 -8.45 5.79
CA ASN A 131 -2.53 -8.36 6.97
C ASN A 131 -3.82 -9.14 6.71
N PRO A 132 -3.96 -10.35 7.27
CA PRO A 132 -5.11 -11.23 6.99
C PRO A 132 -6.43 -10.73 7.57
N PHE A 133 -6.39 -9.88 8.60
CA PHE A 133 -7.59 -9.33 9.20
C PHE A 133 -7.39 -7.84 9.54
N PRO A 134 -7.54 -6.95 8.54
CA PRO A 134 -7.28 -5.54 8.70
C PRO A 134 -8.26 -4.86 9.67
N PRO A 135 -7.78 -4.20 10.74
CA PRO A 135 -8.64 -3.57 11.75
C PRO A 135 -9.54 -2.47 11.17
N SER A 136 -9.07 -1.73 10.18
CA SER A 136 -9.88 -0.74 9.46
C SER A 136 -10.58 -1.29 8.20
N GLY A 137 -10.56 -2.60 7.96
CA GLY A 137 -11.03 -3.22 6.72
C GLY A 137 -12.49 -2.94 6.40
N ASN A 138 -13.39 -3.10 7.37
CA ASN A 138 -14.83 -2.86 7.18
C ASN A 138 -15.11 -1.39 6.84
N ARG A 139 -14.41 -0.47 7.48
CA ARG A 139 -14.59 0.96 7.24
C ARG A 139 -14.01 1.36 5.89
N THR A 140 -12.84 0.82 5.52
CA THR A 140 -12.28 1.00 4.18
C THR A 140 -13.25 0.50 3.11
N LEU A 141 -13.83 -0.68 3.28
CA LEU A 141 -14.81 -1.25 2.36
C LEU A 141 -16.04 -0.34 2.17
N SER A 142 -16.55 0.25 3.25
CA SER A 142 -17.66 1.21 3.24
C SER A 142 -17.30 2.50 2.50
N GLU A 143 -16.12 3.05 2.78
CA GLU A 143 -15.61 4.29 2.16
C GLU A 143 -15.35 4.12 0.66
N LEU A 144 -14.81 2.96 0.23
CA LEU A 144 -14.66 2.65 -1.19
C LEU A 144 -15.99 2.70 -1.94
N ARG A 145 -17.04 2.14 -1.37
CA ARG A 145 -18.39 2.16 -1.97
C ARG A 145 -18.99 3.56 -2.00
N LYS A 146 -18.80 4.32 -0.93
CA LYS A 146 -19.28 5.71 -0.81
C LYS A 146 -18.73 6.60 -1.95
N TYR A 147 -17.48 6.40 -2.34
CA TYR A 147 -16.80 7.22 -3.35
C TYR A 147 -16.67 6.53 -4.71
N SER A 148 -17.51 5.56 -5.03
CA SER A 148 -17.47 4.82 -6.31
C SER A 148 -16.06 4.32 -6.66
N SER A 149 -15.34 3.95 -5.62
CA SER A 149 -13.97 3.47 -5.64
C SER A 149 -13.93 1.95 -5.74
N VAL A 150 -12.74 1.36 -5.94
CA VAL A 150 -12.58 -0.08 -6.14
C VAL A 150 -11.51 -0.67 -5.27
N ALA A 151 -11.52 -2.00 -5.10
CA ALA A 151 -10.43 -2.76 -4.53
C ALA A 151 -9.97 -3.82 -5.54
N VAL A 152 -8.67 -3.87 -5.78
CA VAL A 152 -8.04 -4.75 -6.77
C VAL A 152 -6.92 -5.52 -6.11
N SER A 153 -6.76 -6.80 -6.48
CA SER A 153 -5.61 -7.61 -6.08
C SER A 153 -4.86 -8.14 -7.30
N VAL A 154 -3.54 -8.30 -7.13
CA VAL A 154 -2.60 -8.71 -8.18
C VAL A 154 -1.72 -9.86 -7.71
N SER A 155 -1.23 -10.67 -8.65
CA SER A 155 -0.34 -11.80 -8.38
C SER A 155 1.07 -11.34 -7.99
N GLU A 156 1.86 -12.27 -7.46
CA GLU A 156 3.26 -12.04 -7.11
C GLU A 156 4.10 -11.68 -8.36
N GLU A 157 3.82 -12.30 -9.50
CA GLU A 157 4.49 -12.02 -10.77
C GLU A 157 4.20 -10.61 -11.27
N GLU A 158 2.95 -10.15 -11.14
CA GLU A 158 2.56 -8.77 -11.49
C GLU A 158 3.27 -7.76 -10.59
N ILE A 159 3.46 -8.08 -9.29
CA ILE A 159 4.19 -7.24 -8.34
C ILE A 159 5.67 -7.15 -8.71
N VAL A 160 6.33 -8.29 -8.97
CA VAL A 160 7.75 -8.35 -9.39
C VAL A 160 7.97 -7.56 -10.67
N LYS A 161 7.09 -7.73 -11.66
CA LYS A 161 7.15 -6.97 -12.91
C LYS A 161 6.98 -5.46 -12.67
N ALA A 162 6.03 -5.05 -11.85
CA ALA A 162 5.83 -3.64 -11.51
C ALA A 162 7.06 -3.06 -10.80
N GLN A 163 7.68 -3.82 -9.88
CA GLN A 163 8.90 -3.42 -9.20
C GLN A 163 10.07 -3.20 -10.17
N ALA A 164 10.28 -4.14 -11.10
CA ALA A 164 11.32 -4.01 -12.12
C ALA A 164 11.10 -2.77 -13.00
N ASP A 165 9.87 -2.56 -13.46
CA ASP A 165 9.53 -1.43 -14.34
C ASP A 165 9.68 -0.08 -13.62
N MET A 166 9.35 0.00 -12.33
CA MET A 166 9.59 1.18 -11.50
C MET A 166 11.08 1.44 -11.30
N ALA A 167 11.85 0.38 -11.00
CA ALA A 167 13.30 0.48 -10.79
C ALA A 167 14.01 0.97 -12.07
N HIS A 168 13.64 0.48 -13.25
CA HIS A 168 14.15 0.96 -14.54
C HIS A 168 13.88 2.45 -14.80
N ARG A 169 12.91 3.03 -14.11
CA ARG A 169 12.58 4.46 -14.15
C ARG A 169 13.18 5.27 -13.00
N GLY A 170 14.08 4.67 -12.20
CA GLY A 170 14.72 5.30 -11.05
C GLY A 170 13.86 5.30 -9.77
N LEU A 171 12.71 4.63 -9.76
CA LEU A 171 11.82 4.55 -8.60
C LEU A 171 11.96 3.18 -7.94
N PHE A 172 12.85 3.10 -6.95
CA PHE A 172 13.14 1.85 -6.27
C PHE A 172 12.25 1.64 -5.03
N GLY A 173 11.08 1.02 -5.24
CA GLY A 173 10.11 0.68 -4.20
C GLY A 173 10.29 -0.74 -3.64
N GLN A 174 9.93 -0.94 -2.36
CA GLN A 174 9.71 -2.30 -1.84
C GLN A 174 8.50 -2.94 -2.55
N PRO A 175 8.34 -4.28 -2.56
CA PRO A 175 7.25 -4.94 -3.28
C PRO A 175 5.87 -4.36 -2.97
N ALA A 176 5.56 -4.10 -1.69
CA ALA A 176 4.30 -3.49 -1.28
C ALA A 176 4.04 -2.11 -1.91
N SER A 177 5.10 -1.31 -2.15
CA SER A 177 5.00 0.00 -2.80
C SER A 177 4.80 -0.07 -4.31
N CYS A 178 5.03 -1.24 -4.90
CA CYS A 178 4.86 -1.49 -6.34
C CYS A 178 3.49 -2.08 -6.69
N VAL A 179 2.78 -2.61 -5.68
CA VAL A 179 1.40 -3.13 -5.84
C VAL A 179 0.45 -2.10 -6.47
N PRO A 180 0.50 -0.81 -6.13
CA PRO A 180 -0.34 0.20 -6.79
C PRO A 180 -0.18 0.24 -8.31
N LEU A 181 1.05 0.16 -8.83
CA LEU A 181 1.27 0.15 -10.29
C LEU A 181 0.69 -1.11 -10.94
N ALA A 182 0.89 -2.28 -10.33
CA ALA A 182 0.33 -3.53 -10.83
C ALA A 182 -1.20 -3.50 -10.84
N CYS A 183 -1.82 -3.03 -9.75
CA CYS A 183 -3.28 -2.89 -9.64
C CYS A 183 -3.86 -1.87 -10.62
N LEU A 184 -3.17 -0.74 -10.84
CA LEU A 184 -3.58 0.26 -11.83
C LEU A 184 -3.58 -0.34 -13.24
N ARG A 185 -2.53 -1.09 -13.61
CA ARG A 185 -2.44 -1.76 -14.91
C ARG A 185 -3.58 -2.75 -15.11
N LYS A 186 -3.88 -3.54 -14.10
CA LYS A 186 -4.99 -4.49 -14.13
C LYS A 186 -6.33 -3.77 -14.27
N ALA A 187 -6.60 -2.77 -13.44
CA ALA A 187 -7.83 -1.96 -13.51
C ALA A 187 -7.99 -1.26 -14.87
N ARG A 188 -6.88 -0.86 -15.49
CA ARG A 188 -6.85 -0.30 -16.84
C ARG A 188 -7.23 -1.35 -17.90
N ALA A 189 -6.62 -2.53 -17.83
CA ALA A 189 -6.90 -3.63 -18.75
C ALA A 189 -8.37 -4.10 -18.65
N GLU A 190 -8.95 -4.04 -17.46
CA GLU A 190 -10.35 -4.38 -17.19
C GLU A 190 -11.34 -3.24 -17.50
N GLY A 191 -10.87 -2.08 -17.97
CA GLY A 191 -11.70 -0.92 -18.30
C GLY A 191 -12.23 -0.13 -17.10
N THR A 192 -11.85 -0.47 -15.88
CA THR A 192 -12.23 0.26 -14.66
C THR A 192 -11.62 1.66 -14.62
N VAL A 193 -10.38 1.79 -15.05
CA VAL A 193 -9.68 3.06 -15.25
C VAL A 193 -9.65 3.37 -16.73
N ALA A 194 -10.30 4.46 -17.14
CA ALA A 194 -10.42 4.82 -18.54
C ALA A 194 -9.15 5.50 -19.09
N GLU A 195 -9.02 5.54 -20.41
CA GLU A 195 -7.92 6.28 -21.08
C GLU A 195 -8.03 7.78 -20.84
N GLY A 196 -6.87 8.42 -20.67
CA GLY A 196 -6.80 9.85 -20.39
C GLY A 196 -7.04 10.22 -18.93
N GLN A 197 -7.45 9.28 -18.07
CA GLN A 197 -7.60 9.55 -16.64
C GLN A 197 -6.24 9.67 -15.96
N THR A 198 -6.16 10.61 -15.02
CA THR A 198 -4.98 10.83 -14.18
C THR A 198 -5.01 9.93 -12.94
N ALA A 199 -3.86 9.36 -12.56
CA ALA A 199 -3.74 8.54 -11.37
C ALA A 199 -2.48 8.88 -10.58
N VAL A 200 -2.64 9.08 -9.26
CA VAL A 200 -1.53 9.20 -8.31
C VAL A 200 -1.35 7.87 -7.60
N LEU A 201 -0.13 7.33 -7.64
CA LEU A 201 0.23 6.09 -6.97
C LEU A 201 1.04 6.39 -5.71
N VAL A 202 0.56 5.95 -4.56
CA VAL A 202 1.27 6.17 -3.29
C VAL A 202 2.39 5.15 -3.13
N MET A 203 3.64 5.59 -3.26
CA MET A 203 4.83 4.78 -3.04
C MET A 203 5.29 4.90 -1.59
N THR A 204 4.95 3.94 -0.75
CA THR A 204 5.05 4.02 0.71
C THR A 204 6.41 3.72 1.30
N GLY A 205 7.27 2.97 0.62
CA GLY A 205 8.57 2.58 1.15
C GLY A 205 9.60 2.23 0.09
N SER A 206 10.87 2.52 0.42
CA SER A 206 12.02 2.18 -0.41
C SER A 206 12.26 0.67 -0.48
N GLY A 207 12.78 0.18 -1.61
CA GLY A 207 13.22 -1.20 -1.80
C GLY A 207 14.34 -1.62 -0.85
N LEU A 208 15.11 -0.68 -0.33
CA LEU A 208 16.16 -0.95 0.66
C LEU A 208 15.62 -1.48 2.00
N LYS A 209 14.34 -1.32 2.27
CA LYS A 209 13.71 -1.87 3.49
C LYS A 209 13.46 -3.38 3.43
N TYR A 210 13.47 -3.97 2.24
CA TYR A 210 13.17 -5.39 2.07
C TYR A 210 14.06 -6.00 0.97
N THR A 211 15.32 -6.18 1.29
CA THR A 211 16.34 -6.67 0.35
C THR A 211 16.15 -8.13 -0.09
N ALA A 212 15.42 -8.94 0.69
CA ALA A 212 15.06 -10.31 0.30
C ALA A 212 14.24 -10.37 -1.00
N ALA A 213 13.52 -9.31 -1.36
CA ALA A 213 12.80 -9.23 -2.63
C ALA A 213 13.71 -9.25 -3.87
N PHE A 214 15.01 -8.93 -3.73
CA PHE A 214 15.95 -9.02 -4.85
C PHE A 214 16.12 -10.45 -5.38
N ALA A 215 15.91 -11.46 -4.56
CA ALA A 215 15.93 -12.84 -4.99
C ALA A 215 14.86 -13.17 -6.08
N ALA A 216 13.81 -12.36 -6.16
CA ALA A 216 12.79 -12.48 -7.21
C ALA A 216 13.22 -11.88 -8.58
N HIS A 217 14.33 -11.14 -8.61
CA HIS A 217 14.86 -10.54 -9.82
C HIS A 217 16.12 -11.27 -10.28
N ARG A 218 16.20 -11.58 -11.57
CA ARG A 218 17.44 -12.04 -12.17
C ARG A 218 18.37 -10.85 -12.38
N LEU A 219 19.49 -10.84 -11.67
CA LEU A 219 20.57 -9.90 -11.92
C LEU A 219 21.52 -10.56 -12.92
N ASN A 220 21.74 -9.91 -14.05
CA ASN A 220 22.72 -10.35 -15.01
C ASN A 220 24.05 -9.69 -14.68
N TRP A 221 25.07 -10.49 -14.43
CA TRP A 221 26.44 -10.02 -14.26
C TRP A 221 27.38 -10.82 -15.13
N VAL A 222 28.48 -10.24 -15.47
CA VAL A 222 29.59 -10.90 -16.16
C VAL A 222 30.82 -10.75 -15.27
N ASP A 223 31.38 -11.89 -14.88
CA ASP A 223 32.66 -11.89 -14.18
C ASP A 223 33.76 -11.54 -15.17
N CYS A 224 34.65 -10.64 -14.80
CA CYS A 224 35.84 -10.30 -15.57
C CYS A 224 37.00 -9.91 -14.67
N SER A 225 38.23 -10.14 -15.14
CA SER A 225 39.44 -9.57 -14.52
C SER A 225 39.60 -8.09 -14.90
N LEU A 226 40.50 -7.39 -14.21
CA LEU A 226 40.86 -6.02 -14.59
C LEU A 226 41.43 -5.93 -16.02
N GLU A 227 42.11 -6.96 -16.45
CA GLU A 227 42.73 -7.06 -17.79
C GLU A 227 41.67 -7.21 -18.87
N GLU A 228 40.58 -7.96 -18.59
CA GLU A 228 39.48 -8.20 -19.52
C GLU A 228 38.44 -7.07 -19.57
N LEU A 229 38.49 -6.13 -18.59
CA LEU A 229 37.45 -5.09 -18.45
C LEU A 229 37.27 -4.30 -19.74
N GLY A 230 38.36 -3.91 -20.42
CA GLY A 230 38.28 -3.15 -21.67
C GLY A 230 37.61 -3.90 -22.83
N GLU A 231 37.70 -5.22 -22.85
CA GLU A 231 37.02 -6.06 -23.85
C GLU A 231 35.53 -6.26 -23.52
N LYS A 232 35.20 -6.36 -22.24
CA LYS A 232 33.81 -6.54 -21.76
C LYS A 232 32.93 -5.30 -21.83
N LEU A 233 33.55 -4.12 -22.01
CA LEU A 233 32.86 -2.84 -22.17
C LEU A 233 32.53 -2.48 -23.63
N LYS A 234 32.93 -3.31 -24.61
CA LYS A 234 32.57 -3.17 -26.01
C LYS A 234 31.19 -3.79 -26.28
#